data_8001870562e8a14096031737867792cb
#
_entry.id   8001870562e8a14096031737867792cb
#
_cell.length_a   1.000
_cell.length_b   1.000
_cell.length_c   1.000
_cell.angle_alpha   90.00
_cell.angle_beta   90.00
_cell.angle_gamma   90.00
#
_symmetry.space_group_name_H-M   'P 1'
#
loop_
_entity.id
_entity.type
_entity.pdbx_description
1 polymer ?
#
loop_
_entity_poly.entity_id
_entity_poly.type
_entity_poly.pdbx_seq_one_letter_code
_entity_poly.pdbx_strand_id
1 'polypeptide(L)'
;MSKIGFLTDSCSDIPQELADKYGIEVVGFPINLDGVEYMERKDFTNDQFYQMMRDAQGVPTTAAITQLQFCDIYARYADEGYTDLVYLSINAGGSSTYNNAVKAMELLEEERPGYTMKIQVIDSHTYSMPYGWYFCECARKVRNGGELASCVAELKQKLDCVEICLAAYSLKQMKKSGRVSAAAAVVGDLLGIRPIISLNAGVSKVEGKVRGDAAVPAAMIKWVESRVDSMKDTPYMVAYTSNTARRDELVKLCKKAFGHAPLIVFQLGGVVSANTGPDGIAIVYEGKPRNLEAYAPELP
;
A
#
# COMPACT_ATOMS: atom_id res chain seq x y z
N MET A 1 -10.73 0.79 -31.45
CA MET A 1 -10.73 1.53 -30.20
C MET A 1 -9.77 0.83 -29.24
N SER A 2 -8.94 1.55 -28.49
CA SER A 2 -8.05 0.93 -27.51
C SER A 2 -8.87 0.33 -26.37
N LYS A 3 -8.59 -0.92 -26.01
CA LYS A 3 -9.15 -1.61 -24.86
C LYS A 3 -8.07 -1.62 -23.77
N ILE A 4 -8.27 -0.83 -22.72
CA ILE A 4 -7.27 -0.59 -21.68
C ILE A 4 -7.64 -1.38 -20.44
N GLY A 5 -6.70 -2.20 -19.94
CA GLY A 5 -6.80 -2.93 -18.69
C GLY A 5 -6.10 -2.20 -17.55
N PHE A 6 -6.66 -2.31 -16.35
CA PHE A 6 -6.07 -1.83 -15.10
C PHE A 6 -5.93 -3.00 -14.13
N LEU A 7 -4.71 -3.26 -13.69
CA LEU A 7 -4.33 -4.37 -12.83
C LEU A 7 -3.56 -3.83 -11.61
N THR A 8 -3.86 -4.34 -10.44
CA THR A 8 -3.06 -4.09 -9.24
C THR A 8 -3.04 -5.32 -8.34
N ASP A 9 -2.32 -5.26 -7.26
CA ASP A 9 -2.27 -6.32 -6.26
C ASP A 9 -3.10 -5.98 -5.00
N SER A 10 -3.37 -6.98 -4.18
CA SER A 10 -4.25 -6.83 -3.02
C SER A 10 -3.68 -5.93 -1.93
N CYS A 11 -2.36 -5.69 -1.92
CA CYS A 11 -1.76 -4.69 -1.03
C CYS A 11 -2.23 -3.26 -1.31
N SER A 12 -2.93 -3.01 -2.43
CA SER A 12 -3.53 -1.70 -2.73
C SER A 12 -4.66 -1.32 -1.77
N ASP A 13 -5.19 -2.29 -1.04
CA ASP A 13 -6.35 -2.15 -0.15
C ASP A 13 -7.58 -1.47 -0.80
N ILE A 14 -7.66 -1.48 -2.14
CA ILE A 14 -8.80 -0.92 -2.87
C ILE A 14 -10.05 -1.71 -2.48
N PRO A 15 -11.11 -1.07 -1.95
CA PRO A 15 -12.39 -1.74 -1.72
C PRO A 15 -12.93 -2.37 -3.01
N GLN A 16 -13.56 -3.56 -2.90
CA GLN A 16 -14.07 -4.29 -4.07
C GLN A 16 -15.02 -3.43 -4.90
N GLU A 17 -15.88 -2.66 -4.24
CA GLU A 17 -16.83 -1.75 -4.90
C GLU A 17 -16.12 -0.71 -5.80
N LEU A 18 -14.96 -0.18 -5.37
CA LEU A 18 -14.19 0.76 -6.17
C LEU A 18 -13.43 0.05 -7.30
N ALA A 19 -12.91 -1.14 -7.05
CA ALA A 19 -12.27 -1.96 -8.06
C ALA A 19 -13.25 -2.28 -9.20
N ASP A 20 -14.45 -2.75 -8.87
CA ASP A 20 -15.51 -3.06 -9.82
C ASP A 20 -15.98 -1.80 -10.58
N LYS A 21 -16.20 -0.71 -9.86
CA LYS A 21 -16.64 0.58 -10.42
C LYS A 21 -15.69 1.09 -11.48
N TYR A 22 -14.39 0.95 -11.26
CA TYR A 22 -13.36 1.45 -12.18
C TYR A 22 -12.73 0.36 -13.04
N GLY A 23 -13.21 -0.91 -12.93
CA GLY A 23 -12.73 -2.06 -13.70
C GLY A 23 -11.24 -2.31 -13.49
N ILE A 24 -10.85 -2.27 -12.23
CA ILE A 24 -9.49 -2.60 -11.81
C ILE A 24 -9.51 -4.04 -11.34
N GLU A 25 -8.71 -4.89 -11.96
CA GLU A 25 -8.48 -6.25 -11.46
C GLU A 25 -7.48 -6.21 -10.31
N VAL A 26 -7.75 -6.96 -9.24
CA VAL A 26 -6.89 -7.02 -8.06
C VAL A 26 -6.44 -8.45 -7.83
N VAL A 27 -5.13 -8.69 -7.94
CA VAL A 27 -4.52 -10.00 -7.71
C VAL A 27 -4.21 -10.18 -6.23
N GLY A 28 -4.72 -11.27 -5.65
CA GLY A 28 -4.49 -11.60 -4.24
C GLY A 28 -3.06 -12.05 -3.96
N PHE A 29 -2.55 -11.65 -2.79
CA PHE A 29 -1.29 -12.20 -2.27
C PHE A 29 -1.54 -13.47 -1.45
N PRO A 30 -0.67 -14.48 -1.55
CA PRO A 30 -0.69 -15.60 -0.62
C PRO A 30 -0.13 -15.20 0.75
N ILE A 31 -0.81 -15.65 1.81
CA ILE A 31 -0.43 -15.45 3.20
C ILE A 31 -0.37 -16.81 3.88
N ASN A 32 0.74 -17.13 4.54
CA ASN A 32 0.85 -18.31 5.39
C ASN A 32 0.70 -17.91 6.86
N LEU A 33 -0.17 -18.60 7.57
CA LEU A 33 -0.39 -18.45 8.99
C LEU A 33 -0.44 -19.85 9.64
N ASP A 34 0.47 -20.11 10.55
CA ASP A 34 0.60 -21.38 11.28
C ASP A 34 0.65 -22.63 10.35
N GLY A 35 1.30 -22.48 9.16
CA GLY A 35 1.46 -23.55 8.17
C GLY A 35 0.29 -23.71 7.20
N VAL A 36 -0.77 -22.91 7.33
CA VAL A 36 -1.89 -22.88 6.38
C VAL A 36 -1.74 -21.69 5.44
N GLU A 37 -1.87 -21.96 4.15
CA GLU A 37 -1.85 -20.92 3.11
C GLU A 37 -3.25 -20.40 2.83
N TYR A 38 -3.38 -19.09 2.77
CA TYR A 38 -4.60 -18.36 2.46
C TYR A 38 -4.33 -17.37 1.33
N MET A 39 -5.34 -17.13 0.49
CA MET A 39 -5.31 -16.09 -0.54
C MET A 39 -6.08 -14.86 -0.06
N GLU A 40 -5.39 -13.72 0.06
CA GLU A 40 -6.04 -12.47 0.44
C GLU A 40 -7.16 -12.11 -0.53
N ARG A 41 -8.25 -11.54 -0.01
CA ARG A 41 -9.50 -11.18 -0.71
C ARG A 41 -10.36 -12.36 -1.16
N LYS A 42 -9.91 -13.60 -1.00
CA LYS A 42 -10.67 -14.80 -1.36
C LYS A 42 -11.08 -15.60 -0.13
N ASP A 43 -10.14 -15.86 0.77
CA ASP A 43 -10.33 -16.86 1.83
C ASP A 43 -10.74 -16.25 3.16
N PHE A 44 -10.63 -14.93 3.30
CA PHE A 44 -11.01 -14.21 4.52
C PHE A 44 -11.34 -12.73 4.25
N THR A 45 -12.12 -12.14 5.15
CA THR A 45 -12.27 -10.68 5.28
C THR A 45 -11.19 -10.10 6.19
N ASN A 46 -10.94 -8.79 6.12
CA ASN A 46 -9.96 -8.16 7.00
C ASN A 46 -10.22 -8.45 8.48
N ASP A 47 -11.48 -8.34 8.94
CA ASP A 47 -11.83 -8.60 10.35
C ASP A 47 -11.58 -10.06 10.75
N GLN A 48 -11.85 -11.01 9.86
CA GLN A 48 -11.51 -12.42 10.07
C GLN A 48 -10.00 -12.60 10.18
N PHE A 49 -9.21 -11.95 9.31
CA PHE A 49 -7.76 -12.05 9.36
C PHE A 49 -7.18 -11.45 10.66
N TYR A 50 -7.72 -10.34 11.13
CA TYR A 50 -7.32 -9.79 12.42
C TYR A 50 -7.63 -10.73 13.58
N GLN A 51 -8.75 -11.45 13.53
CA GLN A 51 -9.05 -12.48 14.53
C GLN A 51 -8.08 -13.65 14.41
N MET A 52 -7.83 -14.14 13.20
CA MET A 52 -6.84 -15.20 12.94
C MET A 52 -5.45 -14.82 13.48
N MET A 53 -4.99 -13.58 13.27
CA MET A 53 -3.72 -13.11 13.83
C MET A 53 -3.67 -13.07 15.35
N ARG A 54 -4.79 -12.80 16.02
CA ARG A 54 -4.87 -12.82 17.49
C ARG A 54 -4.79 -14.26 18.05
N ASP A 55 -5.42 -15.19 17.35
CA ASP A 55 -5.54 -16.59 17.76
C ASP A 55 -4.28 -17.41 17.37
N ALA A 56 -3.48 -16.92 16.43
CA ALA A 56 -2.32 -17.59 15.88
C ALA A 56 -1.18 -17.76 16.89
N GLN A 57 -0.50 -18.88 16.78
CA GLN A 57 0.74 -19.18 17.52
C GLN A 57 1.93 -18.38 16.95
N GLY A 58 1.98 -18.30 15.63
CA GLY A 58 3.03 -17.64 14.87
C GLY A 58 2.74 -16.18 14.50
N VAL A 59 3.55 -15.67 13.59
CA VAL A 59 3.35 -14.41 12.91
C VAL A 59 3.12 -14.73 11.43
N PRO A 60 2.08 -14.16 10.80
CA PRO A 60 1.84 -14.41 9.38
C PRO A 60 3.07 -14.08 8.53
N THR A 61 3.24 -14.81 7.45
CA THR A 61 4.24 -14.51 6.41
C THR A 61 3.53 -14.36 5.07
N THR A 62 4.10 -13.55 4.20
CA THR A 62 3.54 -13.26 2.87
C THR A 62 4.52 -13.70 1.80
N ALA A 63 4.01 -14.18 0.66
CA ALA A 63 4.82 -14.46 -0.51
C ALA A 63 4.46 -13.51 -1.66
N ALA A 64 5.44 -13.19 -2.52
CA ALA A 64 5.20 -12.36 -3.69
C ALA A 64 4.35 -13.12 -4.73
N ILE A 65 3.57 -12.38 -5.53
CA ILE A 65 2.93 -12.90 -6.72
C ILE A 65 4.04 -13.33 -7.69
N THR A 66 3.94 -14.53 -8.25
CA THR A 66 5.01 -15.13 -9.05
C THR A 66 5.05 -14.60 -10.48
N GLN A 67 6.20 -14.74 -11.11
CA GLN A 67 6.37 -14.43 -12.55
C GLN A 67 5.39 -15.21 -13.41
N LEU A 68 5.19 -16.50 -13.13
CA LEU A 68 4.29 -17.35 -13.91
C LEU A 68 2.83 -16.90 -13.81
N GLN A 69 2.38 -16.52 -12.59
CA GLN A 69 1.03 -15.97 -12.39
C GLN A 69 0.82 -14.69 -13.19
N PHE A 70 1.81 -13.79 -13.25
CA PHE A 70 1.72 -12.60 -14.09
C PHE A 70 1.70 -12.93 -15.57
N CYS A 71 2.52 -13.90 -16.03
CA CYS A 71 2.52 -14.34 -17.41
C CYS A 71 1.13 -14.86 -17.84
N ASP A 72 0.50 -15.70 -17.03
CA ASP A 72 -0.86 -16.20 -17.25
C ASP A 72 -1.89 -15.06 -17.34
N ILE A 73 -1.79 -14.07 -16.43
CA ILE A 73 -2.67 -12.90 -16.44
C ILE A 73 -2.47 -12.09 -17.72
N TYR A 74 -1.23 -11.79 -18.09
CA TYR A 74 -0.93 -11.02 -19.29
C TYR A 74 -1.39 -11.72 -20.56
N ALA A 75 -1.18 -13.06 -20.64
CA ALA A 75 -1.65 -13.88 -21.74
C ALA A 75 -3.18 -13.80 -21.89
N ARG A 76 -3.91 -13.89 -20.78
CA ARG A 76 -5.37 -13.75 -20.77
C ARG A 76 -5.82 -12.37 -21.27
N TYR A 77 -5.20 -11.28 -20.79
CA TYR A 77 -5.50 -9.93 -21.28
C TYR A 77 -5.24 -9.79 -22.79
N ALA A 78 -4.14 -10.35 -23.29
CA ALA A 78 -3.84 -10.36 -24.71
C ALA A 78 -4.88 -11.15 -25.53
N ASP A 79 -5.30 -12.34 -25.06
CA ASP A 79 -6.33 -13.17 -25.69
C ASP A 79 -7.71 -12.48 -25.70
N GLU A 80 -8.02 -11.70 -24.69
CA GLU A 80 -9.24 -10.90 -24.61
C GLU A 80 -9.20 -9.63 -25.48
N GLY A 81 -8.09 -9.40 -26.20
CA GLY A 81 -7.94 -8.30 -27.15
C GLY A 81 -7.69 -6.94 -26.50
N TYR A 82 -7.08 -6.89 -25.31
CA TYR A 82 -6.61 -5.62 -24.74
C TYR A 82 -5.43 -5.09 -25.56
N THR A 83 -5.41 -3.78 -25.76
CA THR A 83 -4.33 -3.08 -26.47
C THR A 83 -3.29 -2.52 -25.52
N ASP A 84 -3.71 -2.21 -24.30
CA ASP A 84 -2.87 -1.62 -23.25
C ASP A 84 -3.25 -2.23 -21.89
N LEU A 85 -2.25 -2.54 -21.09
CA LEU A 85 -2.41 -2.99 -19.70
C LEU A 85 -1.51 -2.16 -18.79
N VAL A 86 -2.09 -1.54 -17.77
CA VAL A 86 -1.34 -0.84 -16.73
C VAL A 86 -1.41 -1.67 -15.46
N TYR A 87 -0.26 -2.12 -14.97
CA TYR A 87 -0.12 -2.76 -13.67
C TYR A 87 0.58 -1.81 -12.71
N LEU A 88 -0.10 -1.47 -11.60
CA LEU A 88 0.47 -0.69 -10.50
C LEU A 88 0.77 -1.64 -9.33
N SER A 89 2.05 -1.78 -9.03
CA SER A 89 2.56 -2.70 -8.02
C SER A 89 2.78 -2.01 -6.67
N ILE A 90 2.67 -2.79 -5.59
CA ILE A 90 3.29 -2.46 -4.31
C ILE A 90 4.77 -2.08 -4.50
N ASN A 91 5.31 -1.27 -3.56
CA ASN A 91 6.73 -0.87 -3.54
C ASN A 91 7.69 -2.04 -3.81
N ALA A 92 8.53 -1.89 -4.82
CA ALA A 92 9.53 -2.89 -5.24
C ALA A 92 10.57 -3.19 -4.14
N GLY A 93 10.88 -2.21 -3.30
CA GLY A 93 11.78 -2.41 -2.14
C GLY A 93 11.18 -3.27 -1.02
N GLY A 94 9.86 -3.50 -1.01
CA GLY A 94 9.16 -4.29 0.00
C GLY A 94 8.76 -5.70 -0.46
N SER A 95 8.72 -5.94 -1.79
CA SER A 95 8.26 -7.21 -2.37
C SER A 95 8.89 -7.44 -3.74
N SER A 96 9.21 -8.70 -4.05
CA SER A 96 9.66 -9.10 -5.39
C SER A 96 8.56 -9.05 -6.45
N THR A 97 7.32 -8.71 -6.08
CA THR A 97 6.14 -8.72 -6.97
C THR A 97 6.33 -7.81 -8.18
N TYR A 98 6.86 -6.60 -8.00
CA TYR A 98 7.20 -5.72 -9.11
C TYR A 98 8.17 -6.36 -10.10
N ASN A 99 9.29 -6.91 -9.61
CA ASN A 99 10.30 -7.55 -10.46
C ASN A 99 9.74 -8.79 -11.16
N ASN A 100 8.89 -9.56 -10.49
CA ASN A 100 8.23 -10.71 -11.07
C ASN A 100 7.28 -10.29 -12.22
N ALA A 101 6.55 -9.18 -12.04
CA ALA A 101 5.68 -8.63 -13.08
C ALA A 101 6.48 -8.14 -14.31
N VAL A 102 7.63 -7.49 -14.07
CA VAL A 102 8.54 -7.08 -15.17
C VAL A 102 9.08 -8.29 -15.93
N LYS A 103 9.60 -9.29 -15.23
CA LYS A 103 10.13 -10.52 -15.85
C LYS A 103 9.05 -11.34 -16.58
N ALA A 104 7.79 -11.24 -16.14
CA ALA A 104 6.68 -11.91 -16.81
C ALA A 104 6.43 -11.37 -18.24
N MET A 105 6.83 -10.14 -18.56
CA MET A 105 6.75 -9.62 -19.93
C MET A 105 7.74 -10.32 -20.84
N GLU A 106 8.96 -10.62 -20.34
CA GLU A 106 9.97 -11.38 -21.08
C GLU A 106 9.49 -12.80 -21.34
N LEU A 107 8.92 -13.45 -20.30
CA LEU A 107 8.37 -14.79 -20.42
C LEU A 107 7.18 -14.84 -21.40
N LEU A 108 6.31 -13.84 -21.39
CA LEU A 108 5.20 -13.74 -22.33
C LEU A 108 5.70 -13.61 -23.79
N GLU A 109 6.76 -12.83 -24.05
CA GLU A 109 7.34 -12.71 -25.39
C GLU A 109 7.95 -14.03 -25.87
N GLU A 110 8.57 -14.80 -24.97
CA GLU A 110 9.09 -16.14 -25.28
C GLU A 110 7.97 -17.14 -25.63
N GLU A 111 6.87 -17.13 -24.87
CA GLU A 111 5.74 -18.06 -25.07
C GLU A 111 4.82 -17.65 -26.23
N ARG A 112 4.70 -16.33 -26.48
CA ARG A 112 3.81 -15.75 -27.51
C ARG A 112 4.53 -14.67 -28.32
N PRO A 113 5.49 -15.02 -29.15
CA PRO A 113 6.27 -14.08 -29.95
C PRO A 113 5.38 -13.14 -30.76
N GLY A 114 5.62 -11.82 -30.63
CA GLY A 114 4.92 -10.81 -31.43
C GLY A 114 3.52 -10.46 -30.91
N TYR A 115 3.21 -10.69 -29.64
CA TYR A 115 2.01 -10.11 -29.05
C TYR A 115 2.05 -8.57 -29.14
N THR A 116 0.91 -7.92 -29.32
CA THR A 116 0.82 -6.49 -29.64
C THR A 116 0.36 -5.62 -28.46
N MET A 117 -0.10 -6.24 -27.37
CA MET A 117 -0.55 -5.51 -26.17
C MET A 117 0.63 -4.80 -25.51
N LYS A 118 0.46 -3.52 -25.20
CA LYS A 118 1.45 -2.74 -24.45
C LYS A 118 1.23 -2.93 -22.97
N ILE A 119 2.24 -3.45 -22.27
CA ILE A 119 2.19 -3.63 -20.81
C ILE A 119 3.07 -2.57 -20.16
N GLN A 120 2.50 -1.84 -19.19
CA GLN A 120 3.23 -0.88 -18.38
C GLN A 120 3.16 -1.31 -16.92
N VAL A 121 4.31 -1.72 -16.37
CA VAL A 121 4.48 -2.05 -14.95
C VAL A 121 5.02 -0.82 -14.23
N ILE A 122 4.33 -0.39 -13.16
CA ILE A 122 4.68 0.81 -12.40
C ILE A 122 4.92 0.41 -10.94
N ASP A 123 6.07 0.80 -10.39
CA ASP A 123 6.32 0.73 -8.95
C ASP A 123 5.60 1.90 -8.27
N SER A 124 4.75 1.62 -7.29
CA SER A 124 4.09 2.67 -6.52
C SER A 124 5.01 3.39 -5.54
N HIS A 125 6.16 2.81 -5.22
CA HIS A 125 7.06 3.26 -4.16
C HIS A 125 6.39 3.42 -2.79
N THR A 126 5.19 2.88 -2.60
CA THR A 126 4.40 3.00 -1.38
C THR A 126 3.61 1.72 -1.09
N TYR A 127 2.73 1.76 -0.11
CA TYR A 127 1.96 0.63 0.38
C TYR A 127 0.50 1.04 0.58
N SER A 128 -0.42 0.07 0.42
CA SER A 128 -1.81 0.18 0.79
C SER A 128 -2.63 1.20 -0.02
N MET A 129 -3.74 1.68 0.51
CA MET A 129 -4.71 2.56 -0.16
C MET A 129 -4.13 3.82 -0.81
N PRO A 130 -3.01 4.43 -0.37
CA PRO A 130 -2.42 5.54 -1.11
C PRO A 130 -2.23 5.27 -2.59
N TYR A 131 -1.61 4.15 -2.97
CA TYR A 131 -1.50 3.86 -4.39
C TYR A 131 -2.81 3.34 -4.99
N GLY A 132 -3.61 2.63 -4.21
CA GLY A 132 -4.93 2.20 -4.63
C GLY A 132 -5.84 3.37 -4.99
N TRP A 133 -5.86 4.42 -4.16
CA TRP A 133 -6.67 5.61 -4.39
C TRP A 133 -6.30 6.33 -5.69
N TYR A 134 -5.00 6.64 -5.86
CA TYR A 134 -4.55 7.35 -7.07
C TYR A 134 -4.68 6.48 -8.33
N PHE A 135 -4.60 5.16 -8.19
CA PHE A 135 -4.88 4.26 -9.30
C PHE A 135 -6.36 4.26 -9.70
N CYS A 136 -7.27 4.29 -8.74
CA CYS A 136 -8.69 4.49 -9.00
C CYS A 136 -8.95 5.82 -9.72
N GLU A 137 -8.29 6.90 -9.32
CA GLU A 137 -8.41 8.20 -9.98
C GLU A 137 -7.87 8.18 -11.41
N CYS A 138 -6.74 7.50 -11.65
CA CYS A 138 -6.17 7.31 -12.98
C CYS A 138 -7.17 6.53 -13.88
N ALA A 139 -7.65 5.37 -13.42
CA ALA A 139 -8.60 4.56 -14.17
C ALA A 139 -9.91 5.32 -14.45
N ARG A 140 -10.41 6.09 -13.48
CA ARG A 140 -11.58 6.95 -13.65
C ARG A 140 -11.38 8.00 -14.73
N LYS A 141 -10.23 8.68 -14.76
CA LYS A 141 -9.90 9.70 -15.76
C LYS A 141 -9.83 9.11 -17.16
N VAL A 142 -9.14 7.98 -17.32
CA VAL A 142 -9.04 7.29 -18.62
C VAL A 142 -10.42 6.84 -19.10
N ARG A 143 -11.28 6.28 -18.24
CA ARG A 143 -12.64 5.89 -18.60
C ARG A 143 -13.53 7.06 -19.00
N ASN A 144 -13.24 8.26 -18.50
CA ASN A 144 -13.92 9.50 -18.88
C ASN A 144 -13.31 10.17 -20.13
N GLY A 145 -12.44 9.46 -20.87
CA GLY A 145 -11.85 9.94 -22.13
C GLY A 145 -10.50 10.64 -21.96
N GLY A 146 -9.90 10.59 -20.77
CA GLY A 146 -8.53 11.08 -20.56
C GLY A 146 -7.52 10.26 -21.35
N GLU A 147 -6.48 10.92 -21.83
CA GLU A 147 -5.37 10.25 -22.55
C GLU A 147 -4.53 9.45 -21.54
N LEU A 148 -4.27 8.15 -21.86
CA LEU A 148 -3.64 7.19 -20.94
C LEU A 148 -2.28 7.66 -20.43
N ALA A 149 -1.40 8.12 -21.31
CA ALA A 149 -0.05 8.52 -20.93
C ALA A 149 -0.06 9.72 -19.99
N SER A 150 -0.95 10.70 -20.23
CA SER A 150 -1.13 11.87 -19.35
C SER A 150 -1.67 11.48 -17.98
N CYS A 151 -2.67 10.59 -17.94
CA CYS A 151 -3.24 10.09 -16.66
C CYS A 151 -2.21 9.29 -15.85
N VAL A 152 -1.38 8.48 -16.51
CA VAL A 152 -0.30 7.73 -15.86
C VAL A 152 0.82 8.66 -15.38
N ALA A 153 1.17 9.69 -16.14
CA ALA A 153 2.15 10.68 -15.70
C ALA A 153 1.69 11.41 -14.43
N GLU A 154 0.42 11.82 -14.37
CA GLU A 154 -0.17 12.42 -13.18
C GLU A 154 -0.20 11.44 -11.99
N LEU A 155 -0.57 10.17 -12.22
CA LEU A 155 -0.51 9.13 -11.20
C LEU A 155 0.88 9.06 -10.57
N LYS A 156 1.94 8.98 -11.39
CA LYS A 156 3.33 8.93 -10.90
C LYS A 156 3.68 10.16 -10.07
N GLN A 157 3.31 11.37 -10.53
CA GLN A 157 3.54 12.60 -9.78
C GLN A 157 2.85 12.58 -8.40
N LYS A 158 1.62 12.06 -8.33
CA LYS A 158 0.90 11.91 -7.06
C LYS A 158 1.58 10.91 -6.14
N LEU A 159 2.00 9.77 -6.65
CA LEU A 159 2.73 8.75 -5.88
C LEU A 159 4.05 9.30 -5.31
N ASP A 160 4.72 10.18 -6.05
CA ASP A 160 5.96 10.83 -5.60
C ASP A 160 5.76 11.77 -4.41
N CYS A 161 4.55 12.21 -4.17
CA CYS A 161 4.20 13.09 -3.04
C CYS A 161 3.68 12.34 -1.81
N VAL A 162 3.37 11.04 -1.91
CA VAL A 162 2.78 10.28 -0.79
C VAL A 162 3.76 10.10 0.35
N GLU A 163 3.41 10.54 1.54
CA GLU A 163 4.11 10.27 2.78
C GLU A 163 3.20 9.57 3.79
N ILE A 164 3.76 8.67 4.60
CA ILE A 164 3.03 7.91 5.62
C ILE A 164 3.65 8.17 6.98
N CYS A 165 2.81 8.60 7.92
CA CYS A 165 3.10 8.65 9.35
C CYS A 165 2.37 7.50 10.04
N LEU A 166 3.12 6.52 10.53
CA LEU A 166 2.61 5.28 11.11
C LEU A 166 2.93 5.21 12.60
N ALA A 167 1.99 4.74 13.39
CA ALA A 167 2.22 4.32 14.76
C ALA A 167 1.61 2.94 15.00
N ALA A 168 2.40 2.06 15.64
CA ALA A 168 1.96 0.74 16.06
C ALA A 168 2.02 0.60 17.59
N TYR A 169 1.01 -0.04 18.13
CA TYR A 169 0.89 -0.31 19.56
C TYR A 169 1.53 -1.64 19.97
N SER A 170 1.89 -2.46 18.99
CA SER A 170 2.73 -3.65 19.11
C SER A 170 3.74 -3.69 17.97
N LEU A 171 4.99 -3.98 18.26
CA LEU A 171 6.06 -4.06 17.26
C LEU A 171 6.43 -5.50 16.89
N LYS A 172 5.72 -6.49 17.43
CA LYS A 172 6.04 -7.92 17.26
C LYS A 172 6.11 -8.30 15.77
N GLN A 173 5.07 -7.97 15.00
CA GLN A 173 4.99 -8.27 13.57
C GLN A 173 6.03 -7.48 12.77
N MET A 174 6.12 -6.17 13.00
CA MET A 174 7.09 -5.31 12.30
C MET A 174 8.53 -5.77 12.45
N LYS A 175 8.93 -6.14 13.67
CA LYS A 175 10.28 -6.65 13.95
C LYS A 175 10.55 -7.98 13.26
N LYS A 176 9.56 -8.88 13.22
CA LYS A 176 9.72 -10.20 12.64
C LYS A 176 9.69 -10.18 11.11
N SER A 177 8.88 -9.32 10.52
CA SER A 177 8.72 -9.22 9.06
C SER A 177 9.92 -8.57 8.35
N GLY A 178 10.61 -7.64 9.03
CA GLY A 178 11.74 -6.89 8.48
C GLY A 178 11.38 -5.81 7.44
N ARG A 179 10.08 -5.64 7.07
CA ARG A 179 9.63 -4.64 6.08
C ARG A 179 9.55 -3.23 6.65
N VAL A 180 9.47 -3.10 7.96
CA VAL A 180 9.56 -1.83 8.68
C VAL A 180 10.86 -1.83 9.48
N SER A 181 11.98 -1.57 8.80
CA SER A 181 13.34 -1.67 9.38
C SER A 181 13.52 -0.77 10.61
N ALA A 182 12.87 0.39 10.65
CA ALA A 182 12.86 1.28 11.80
C ALA A 182 12.35 0.60 13.09
N ALA A 183 11.45 -0.39 13.00
CA ALA A 183 10.95 -1.11 14.17
C ALA A 183 12.05 -1.90 14.90
N ALA A 184 13.08 -2.38 14.16
CA ALA A 184 14.21 -3.10 14.72
C ALA A 184 15.07 -2.20 15.63
N ALA A 185 15.15 -0.90 15.33
CA ALA A 185 15.90 0.08 16.12
C ALA A 185 15.23 0.45 17.46
N VAL A 186 13.97 0.05 17.66
CA VAL A 186 13.27 0.27 18.92
C VAL A 186 13.69 -0.82 19.90
N VAL A 187 14.68 -0.54 20.72
CA VAL A 187 15.21 -1.47 21.73
C VAL A 187 14.21 -1.61 22.88
N GLY A 188 13.75 -2.85 23.09
CA GLY A 188 12.91 -3.25 24.22
C GLY A 188 11.44 -2.81 24.07
N ASP A 189 10.54 -3.61 24.61
CA ASP A 189 9.17 -3.19 24.93
C ASP A 189 9.23 -2.33 26.22
N LEU A 190 9.84 -1.15 26.13
CA LEU A 190 9.75 -0.18 27.21
C LEU A 190 8.27 0.13 27.42
N LEU A 191 7.74 -0.31 28.55
CA LEU A 191 6.34 -0.21 28.94
C LEU A 191 5.76 1.18 28.55
N GLY A 192 4.87 1.17 27.59
CA GLY A 192 4.14 2.35 27.16
C GLY A 192 4.88 3.32 26.22
N ILE A 193 6.06 2.98 25.65
CA ILE A 193 6.71 3.79 24.61
C ILE A 193 6.18 3.38 23.24
N ARG A 194 5.69 4.36 22.46
CA ARG A 194 5.17 4.17 21.10
C ARG A 194 6.03 4.96 20.11
N PRO A 195 6.61 4.32 19.10
CA PRO A 195 7.34 5.03 18.07
C PRO A 195 6.36 5.69 17.08
N ILE A 196 6.74 6.88 16.63
CA ILE A 196 6.18 7.52 15.44
C ILE A 196 7.15 7.22 14.30
N ILE A 197 6.67 6.56 13.27
CA ILE A 197 7.47 6.05 12.16
C ILE A 197 7.03 6.74 10.88
N SER A 198 7.99 7.31 10.15
CA SER A 198 7.76 7.68 8.75
C SER A 198 8.04 6.50 7.84
N LEU A 199 7.28 6.41 6.76
CA LEU A 199 7.47 5.41 5.72
C LEU A 199 7.36 6.10 4.36
N ASN A 200 8.50 6.34 3.73
CA ASN A 200 8.62 7.09 2.50
C ASN A 200 9.44 6.29 1.49
N ALA A 201 8.92 6.08 0.29
CA ALA A 201 9.57 5.30 -0.77
C ALA A 201 10.10 3.93 -0.28
N GLY A 202 9.36 3.26 0.62
CA GLY A 202 9.78 1.98 1.21
C GLY A 202 10.79 2.10 2.35
N VAL A 203 11.36 3.27 2.60
CA VAL A 203 12.29 3.51 3.71
C VAL A 203 11.53 3.93 4.95
N SER A 204 11.74 3.20 6.06
CA SER A 204 11.14 3.53 7.35
C SER A 204 12.13 4.19 8.30
N LYS A 205 11.65 5.18 9.09
CA LYS A 205 12.48 5.88 10.06
C LYS A 205 11.70 6.17 11.33
N VAL A 206 12.30 5.98 12.50
CA VAL A 206 11.73 6.45 13.78
C VAL A 206 11.94 7.95 13.88
N GLU A 207 10.86 8.70 13.80
CA GLU A 207 10.87 10.17 13.86
C GLU A 207 10.67 10.70 15.29
N GLY A 208 10.08 9.87 16.15
CA GLY A 208 9.85 10.24 17.54
C GLY A 208 9.40 9.04 18.37
N LYS A 209 9.38 9.26 19.68
CA LYS A 209 8.88 8.29 20.65
C LYS A 209 7.98 9.02 21.64
N VAL A 210 6.79 8.50 21.89
CA VAL A 210 5.85 9.06 22.86
C VAL A 210 5.55 8.05 23.96
N ARG A 211 5.23 8.52 25.13
CA ARG A 211 4.85 7.67 26.27
C ARG A 211 3.34 7.68 26.43
N GLY A 212 2.77 6.49 26.45
CA GLY A 212 1.32 6.30 26.60
C GLY A 212 0.56 6.36 25.27
N ASP A 213 -0.45 5.52 25.18
CA ASP A 213 -1.25 5.34 23.95
C ASP A 213 -2.02 6.61 23.55
N ALA A 214 -2.53 7.36 24.52
CA ALA A 214 -3.31 8.59 24.30
C ALA A 214 -2.49 9.73 23.67
N ALA A 215 -1.16 9.70 23.79
CA ALA A 215 -0.31 10.74 23.22
C ALA A 215 -0.01 10.53 21.72
N VAL A 216 -0.27 9.32 21.19
CA VAL A 216 0.11 8.93 19.82
C VAL A 216 -0.55 9.80 18.76
N PRO A 217 -1.89 9.97 18.71
CA PRO A 217 -2.54 10.72 17.64
C PRO A 217 -2.05 12.18 17.57
N ALA A 218 -1.89 12.84 18.71
CA ALA A 218 -1.42 14.22 18.77
C ALA A 218 0.03 14.36 18.27
N ALA A 219 0.89 13.39 18.61
CA ALA A 219 2.28 13.37 18.14
C ALA A 219 2.38 13.13 16.63
N MET A 220 1.55 12.24 16.08
CA MET A 220 1.46 12.02 14.64
C MET A 220 1.05 13.29 13.89
N ILE A 221 0.01 13.98 14.36
CA ILE A 221 -0.47 15.22 13.75
C ILE A 221 0.61 16.30 13.81
N LYS A 222 1.26 16.49 14.95
CA LYS A 222 2.36 17.44 15.10
C LYS A 222 3.52 17.15 14.16
N TRP A 223 3.82 15.87 13.95
CA TRP A 223 4.86 15.47 13.01
C TRP A 223 4.47 15.82 11.57
N VAL A 224 3.23 15.50 11.15
CA VAL A 224 2.72 15.87 9.81
C VAL A 224 2.73 17.40 9.62
N GLU A 225 2.24 18.15 10.60
CA GLU A 225 2.24 19.62 10.58
C GLU A 225 3.64 20.22 10.33
N SER A 226 4.68 19.58 10.85
CA SER A 226 6.07 20.01 10.62
C SER A 226 6.60 19.70 9.19
N ARG A 227 5.86 18.94 8.38
CA ARG A 227 6.27 18.44 7.07
C ARG A 227 5.54 19.09 5.90
N VAL A 228 4.41 19.71 6.14
CA VAL A 228 3.55 20.34 5.12
C VAL A 228 3.55 21.85 5.26
N ASP A 229 3.34 22.54 4.16
CA ASP A 229 3.30 24.00 4.15
C ASP A 229 1.97 24.54 4.72
N SER A 230 0.87 23.79 4.53
CA SER A 230 -0.46 24.11 5.05
C SER A 230 -1.27 22.85 5.30
N MET A 231 -1.66 22.61 6.54
CA MET A 231 -2.55 21.49 6.89
C MET A 231 -3.90 21.58 6.17
N LYS A 232 -4.44 22.78 5.99
CA LYS A 232 -5.77 23.00 5.37
C LYS A 232 -5.80 22.65 3.89
N ASP A 233 -4.66 22.78 3.20
CA ASP A 233 -4.54 22.53 1.76
C ASP A 233 -3.96 21.16 1.44
N THR A 234 -3.57 20.39 2.47
CA THR A 234 -2.95 19.06 2.32
C THR A 234 -4.01 17.96 2.28
N PRO A 235 -4.17 17.24 1.15
CA PRO A 235 -4.98 16.03 1.10
C PRO A 235 -4.41 14.96 2.01
N TYR A 236 -5.28 14.27 2.75
CA TYR A 236 -4.86 13.20 3.63
C TYR A 236 -5.86 12.04 3.70
N MET A 237 -5.39 10.90 4.14
CA MET A 237 -6.15 9.69 4.40
C MET A 237 -5.84 9.18 5.81
N VAL A 238 -6.74 8.40 6.40
CA VAL A 238 -6.53 7.76 7.71
C VAL A 238 -6.62 6.25 7.53
N ALA A 239 -5.56 5.55 7.94
CA ALA A 239 -5.51 4.11 7.99
C ALA A 239 -5.62 3.59 9.42
N TYR A 240 -6.21 2.41 9.56
CA TYR A 240 -6.27 1.68 10.82
C TYR A 240 -6.23 0.17 10.57
N THR A 241 -5.92 -0.57 11.61
CA THR A 241 -5.98 -2.03 11.57
C THR A 241 -7.30 -2.55 12.18
N SER A 242 -7.32 -3.09 13.39
CA SER A 242 -8.53 -3.66 13.99
C SER A 242 -9.24 -2.76 15.00
N ASN A 243 -8.58 -1.71 15.51
CA ASN A 243 -9.10 -0.90 16.60
C ASN A 243 -9.89 0.32 16.10
N THR A 244 -11.21 0.20 16.07
CA THR A 244 -12.11 1.25 15.59
C THR A 244 -12.16 2.47 16.51
N ALA A 245 -11.98 2.31 17.82
CA ALA A 245 -11.95 3.44 18.74
C ALA A 245 -10.72 4.35 18.48
N ARG A 246 -9.55 3.76 18.23
CA ARG A 246 -8.35 4.51 17.85
C ARG A 246 -8.50 5.19 16.49
N ARG A 247 -9.15 4.51 15.53
CA ARG A 247 -9.52 5.11 14.24
C ARG A 247 -10.37 6.36 14.44
N ASP A 248 -11.44 6.27 15.22
CA ASP A 248 -12.40 7.36 15.40
C ASP A 248 -11.78 8.56 16.10
N GLU A 249 -10.93 8.30 17.10
CA GLU A 249 -10.15 9.33 17.78
C GLU A 249 -9.20 10.03 16.79
N LEU A 250 -8.40 9.26 16.01
CA LEU A 250 -7.48 9.83 15.03
C LEU A 250 -8.21 10.65 13.98
N VAL A 251 -9.31 10.13 13.41
CA VAL A 251 -10.14 10.83 12.42
C VAL A 251 -10.67 12.15 12.99
N LYS A 252 -11.18 12.16 14.24
CA LYS A 252 -11.66 13.36 14.90
C LYS A 252 -10.57 14.42 15.04
N LEU A 253 -9.39 14.01 15.50
CA LEU A 253 -8.26 14.92 15.68
C LEU A 253 -7.70 15.42 14.35
N CYS A 254 -7.60 14.56 13.34
CA CYS A 254 -7.18 14.96 11.99
C CYS A 254 -8.16 15.97 11.38
N LYS A 255 -9.47 15.73 11.43
CA LYS A 255 -10.46 16.71 10.95
C LYS A 255 -10.31 18.08 11.59
N LYS A 256 -9.99 18.13 12.89
CA LYS A 256 -9.74 19.39 13.60
C LYS A 256 -8.45 20.05 13.12
N ALA A 257 -7.38 19.30 12.93
CA ALA A 257 -6.06 19.82 12.58
C ALA A 257 -5.99 20.25 11.10
N PHE A 258 -6.52 19.43 10.19
CA PHE A 258 -6.53 19.72 8.74
C PHE A 258 -7.66 20.70 8.33
N GLY A 259 -8.73 20.81 9.13
CA GLY A 259 -9.87 21.67 8.82
C GLY A 259 -10.84 21.09 7.78
N HIS A 260 -10.61 19.87 7.30
CA HIS A 260 -11.48 19.15 6.36
C HIS A 260 -11.50 17.64 6.63
N ALA A 261 -12.39 16.91 5.95
CA ALA A 261 -12.45 15.46 6.05
C ALA A 261 -11.30 14.79 5.30
N PRO A 262 -10.86 13.58 5.71
CA PRO A 262 -9.91 12.78 4.92
C PRO A 262 -10.53 12.39 3.58
N LEU A 263 -9.69 12.16 2.56
CA LEU A 263 -10.10 11.60 1.27
C LEU A 263 -10.80 10.25 1.46
N ILE A 264 -10.24 9.43 2.34
CA ILE A 264 -10.80 8.13 2.73
C ILE A 264 -10.31 7.74 4.12
N VAL A 265 -11.14 6.98 4.85
CA VAL A 265 -10.75 6.22 6.03
C VAL A 265 -10.80 4.75 5.65
N PHE A 266 -9.71 4.02 5.79
CA PHE A 266 -9.63 2.65 5.31
C PHE A 266 -8.96 1.71 6.31
N GLN A 267 -9.35 0.45 6.26
CA GLN A 267 -8.76 -0.62 7.05
C GLN A 267 -7.62 -1.25 6.25
N LEU A 268 -6.47 -1.47 6.88
CA LEU A 268 -5.35 -2.17 6.25
C LEU A 268 -5.73 -3.64 5.98
N GLY A 269 -5.38 -4.13 4.81
CA GLY A 269 -5.58 -5.51 4.42
C GLY A 269 -4.62 -6.49 5.10
N GLY A 270 -4.81 -7.78 4.82
CA GLY A 270 -4.09 -8.88 5.46
C GLY A 270 -2.59 -8.83 5.23
N VAL A 271 -2.15 -8.58 4.00
CA VAL A 271 -0.71 -8.53 3.66
C VAL A 271 0.00 -7.39 4.36
N VAL A 272 -0.58 -6.20 4.37
CA VAL A 272 0.02 -5.05 5.05
C VAL A 272 0.00 -5.26 6.55
N SER A 273 -1.12 -5.76 7.12
CA SER A 273 -1.25 -5.98 8.56
C SER A 273 -0.43 -7.16 9.07
N ALA A 274 -0.15 -8.18 8.24
CA ALA A 274 0.83 -9.23 8.57
C ALA A 274 2.22 -8.64 8.91
N ASN A 275 2.57 -7.52 8.28
CA ASN A 275 3.83 -6.82 8.49
C ASN A 275 3.76 -5.71 9.55
N THR A 276 2.63 -5.02 9.68
CA THR A 276 2.46 -3.90 10.63
C THR A 276 1.89 -4.33 11.98
N GLY A 277 1.17 -5.44 12.01
CA GLY A 277 0.49 -5.96 13.21
C GLY A 277 -0.98 -5.55 13.30
N PRO A 278 -1.71 -6.16 14.26
CA PRO A 278 -3.16 -5.99 14.37
C PRO A 278 -3.59 -4.70 15.07
N ASP A 279 -2.68 -3.91 15.63
CA ASP A 279 -3.01 -2.68 16.36
C ASP A 279 -2.10 -1.53 15.92
N GLY A 280 -2.51 -0.84 14.87
CA GLY A 280 -1.81 0.27 14.26
C GLY A 280 -2.77 1.30 13.67
N ILE A 281 -2.28 2.53 13.54
CA ILE A 281 -2.95 3.64 12.87
C ILE A 281 -1.94 4.41 12.02
N ALA A 282 -2.40 5.02 10.92
CA ALA A 282 -1.54 5.86 10.11
C ALA A 282 -2.28 7.09 9.56
N ILE A 283 -1.53 8.17 9.37
CA ILE A 283 -1.91 9.32 8.56
C ILE A 283 -1.09 9.22 7.27
N VAL A 284 -1.78 9.18 6.14
CA VAL A 284 -1.19 9.30 4.81
C VAL A 284 -1.50 10.69 4.30
N TYR A 285 -0.54 11.37 3.71
CA TYR A 285 -0.75 12.73 3.22
C TYR A 285 0.11 13.02 1.98
N GLU A 286 -0.32 14.02 1.20
CA GLU A 286 0.50 14.56 0.11
C GLU A 286 1.52 15.54 0.69
N GLY A 287 2.78 15.11 0.72
CA GLY A 287 3.92 15.94 1.06
C GLY A 287 4.57 16.58 -0.16
N LYS A 288 5.83 16.96 -0.03
CA LYS A 288 6.64 17.47 -1.15
C LYS A 288 7.05 16.31 -2.07
N PRO A 289 7.23 16.56 -3.39
CA PRO A 289 7.76 15.55 -4.29
C PRO A 289 9.08 14.99 -3.75
N ARG A 290 9.19 13.66 -3.76
CA ARG A 290 10.39 12.96 -3.30
C ARG A 290 11.46 12.98 -4.38
N ASN A 291 12.71 13.13 -3.99
CA ASN A 291 13.81 12.77 -4.86
C ASN A 291 14.05 11.25 -4.73
N LEU A 292 13.40 10.47 -5.60
CA LEU A 292 13.48 9.00 -5.57
C LEU A 292 14.91 8.48 -5.74
N GLU A 293 15.79 9.21 -6.46
CA GLU A 293 17.19 8.87 -6.60
C GLU A 293 17.95 8.86 -5.25
N ALA A 294 17.52 9.72 -4.30
CA ALA A 294 18.08 9.75 -2.95
C ALA A 294 17.60 8.59 -2.06
N TYR A 295 16.54 7.87 -2.47
CA TYR A 295 15.95 6.77 -1.71
C TYR A 295 16.09 5.42 -2.42
N ALA A 296 16.68 5.36 -3.60
CA ALA A 296 16.98 4.09 -4.25
C ALA A 296 17.89 3.28 -3.31
N PRO A 297 17.43 2.13 -2.76
CA PRO A 297 18.34 1.25 -2.06
C PRO A 297 19.41 0.83 -3.08
N GLU A 298 20.65 0.82 -2.67
CA GLU A 298 21.68 0.11 -3.43
C GLU A 298 21.13 -1.31 -3.61
N LEU A 299 20.71 -1.62 -4.82
CA LEU A 299 20.24 -2.96 -5.17
C LEU A 299 21.42 -3.91 -4.98
N PRO A 300 21.24 -5.01 -4.23
CA PRO A 300 22.31 -5.98 -4.01
C PRO A 300 22.73 -6.66 -5.31
#